data_7b73f081f26c6a597303e1ba5397d2c0
#
_entry.id   7b73f081f26c6a597303e1ba5397d2c0
#
_cell.length_a   1.000
_cell.length_b   1.000
_cell.length_c   1.000
_cell.angle_alpha   90.00
_cell.angle_beta   90.00
_cell.angle_gamma   90.00
#
_symmetry.space_group_name_H-M   'P 1'
#
loop_
_entity.id
_entity.type
_entity.pdbx_description
1 polymer ?
#
loop_
_entity_poly.entity_id
_entity_poly.type
_entity_poly.pdbx_seq_one_letter_code
_entity_poly.pdbx_strand_id
1 'polypeptide(L)'
;MQIESAAPSPAPFVPDDFQIPAGLETAEFRLRMLTVNDVVKDFEAVVTSAEHLKQVFPGGTWPDGLTMEQDLIDLGWHQKEFQRRTSFAYTVVTLSESRVLGCVYVCPTDKRGYDAAVFLWARQSELAGGLEERLAGAVKQWIAQEWPFRSVAYPGRGMAWEEYEKLPSKKR
;
A
#
# COMPACT_ATOMS: atom_id res chain seq x y z
N MET A 1 41.27 -6.62 19.30
CA MET A 1 40.10 -6.93 18.44
C MET A 1 38.95 -6.13 18.97
N GLN A 2 38.69 -4.96 18.36
CA GLN A 2 37.57 -4.10 18.75
C GLN A 2 36.30 -4.69 18.12
N ILE A 3 35.36 -5.06 18.98
CA ILE A 3 34.01 -5.44 18.54
C ILE A 3 33.32 -4.14 18.21
N GLU A 4 33.17 -3.84 16.91
CA GLU A 4 32.40 -2.73 16.42
C GLU A 4 30.96 -2.94 16.89
N SER A 5 30.50 -2.06 17.78
CA SER A 5 29.13 -2.06 18.26
C SER A 5 28.22 -1.83 17.05
N ALA A 6 27.52 -2.87 16.63
CA ALA A 6 26.51 -2.74 15.57
C ALA A 6 25.51 -1.66 15.97
N ALA A 7 25.28 -0.70 15.09
CA ALA A 7 24.24 0.30 15.29
C ALA A 7 22.91 -0.40 15.59
N PRO A 8 22.11 0.10 16.52
CA PRO A 8 20.84 -0.54 16.85
C PRO A 8 19.99 -0.65 15.59
N SER A 9 19.49 -1.85 15.31
CA SER A 9 18.56 -2.10 14.21
C SER A 9 17.36 -1.15 14.36
N PRO A 10 16.85 -0.57 13.25
CA PRO A 10 15.68 0.28 13.32
C PRO A 10 14.53 -0.46 14.00
N ALA A 11 13.74 0.25 14.80
CA ALA A 11 12.57 -0.33 15.47
C ALA A 11 11.66 -1.01 14.43
N PRO A 12 11.09 -2.21 14.74
CA PRO A 12 10.21 -2.91 13.83
C PRO A 12 8.98 -2.06 13.50
N PHE A 13 8.47 -2.17 12.27
CA PHE A 13 7.31 -1.40 11.81
C PHE A 13 6.03 -1.77 12.59
N VAL A 14 5.88 -3.04 12.90
CA VAL A 14 4.80 -3.57 13.74
C VAL A 14 5.40 -4.43 14.85
N PRO A 15 4.73 -4.55 16.03
CA PRO A 15 5.21 -5.42 17.11
C PRO A 15 5.46 -6.84 16.62
N ASP A 16 6.48 -7.51 17.15
CA ASP A 16 6.87 -8.86 16.72
C ASP A 16 5.75 -9.90 16.91
N ASP A 17 4.95 -9.74 17.95
CA ASP A 17 3.80 -10.60 18.29
C ASP A 17 2.50 -10.21 17.58
N PHE A 18 2.49 -9.07 16.85
CA PHE A 18 1.31 -8.63 16.12
C PHE A 18 0.98 -9.59 14.98
N GLN A 19 -0.28 -10.06 14.96
CA GLN A 19 -0.77 -10.91 13.88
C GLN A 19 -1.19 -10.04 12.69
N ILE A 20 -0.44 -10.13 11.59
CA ILE A 20 -0.75 -9.38 10.37
C ILE A 20 -2.12 -9.83 9.85
N PRO A 21 -3.10 -8.92 9.66
CA PRO A 21 -4.38 -9.28 9.08
C PRO A 21 -4.22 -9.96 7.73
N ALA A 22 -4.87 -11.11 7.52
CA ALA A 22 -4.84 -11.82 6.25
C ALA A 22 -5.46 -11.01 5.10
N GLY A 23 -6.40 -10.14 5.42
CA GLY A 23 -7.06 -9.24 4.48
C GLY A 23 -8.34 -8.65 5.03
N LEU A 24 -9.13 -8.12 4.13
CA LEU A 24 -10.44 -7.54 4.38
C LEU A 24 -11.41 -8.07 3.31
N GLU A 25 -12.60 -8.48 3.70
CA GLU A 25 -13.66 -8.85 2.75
C GLU A 25 -14.92 -8.01 3.00
N THR A 26 -15.48 -7.53 1.91
CA THR A 26 -16.77 -6.82 1.86
C THR A 26 -17.73 -7.58 0.96
N ALA A 27 -18.96 -7.09 0.80
CA ALA A 27 -19.89 -7.67 -0.17
C ALA A 27 -19.46 -7.45 -1.64
N GLU A 28 -18.47 -6.59 -1.89
CA GLU A 28 -18.10 -6.12 -3.24
C GLU A 28 -16.68 -6.55 -3.64
N PHE A 29 -15.73 -6.57 -2.70
CA PHE A 29 -14.33 -6.86 -2.99
C PHE A 29 -13.65 -7.57 -1.80
N ARG A 30 -12.49 -8.14 -2.11
CA ARG A 30 -11.58 -8.74 -1.13
C ARG A 30 -10.19 -8.14 -1.26
N LEU A 31 -9.58 -7.83 -0.11
CA LEU A 31 -8.16 -7.58 0.00
C LEU A 31 -7.46 -8.84 0.49
N ARG A 32 -6.36 -9.19 -0.11
CA ARG A 32 -5.42 -10.22 0.37
C ARG A 32 -4.00 -9.85 0.00
N MET A 33 -3.02 -10.50 0.61
CA MET A 33 -1.61 -10.27 0.29
C MET A 33 -1.37 -10.29 -1.23
N LEU A 34 -0.70 -9.25 -1.73
CA LEU A 34 -0.22 -9.18 -3.11
C LEU A 34 0.95 -10.14 -3.29
N THR A 35 0.91 -10.97 -4.33
CA THR A 35 1.95 -11.95 -4.62
C THR A 35 2.38 -11.91 -6.09
N VAL A 36 3.52 -12.51 -6.41
CA VAL A 36 4.00 -12.63 -7.79
C VAL A 36 3.01 -13.35 -8.71
N ASN A 37 2.11 -14.18 -8.16
CA ASN A 37 1.09 -14.90 -8.93
C ASN A 37 -0.01 -13.96 -9.48
N ASP A 38 -0.08 -12.74 -9.00
CA ASP A 38 -1.07 -11.75 -9.41
C ASP A 38 -0.65 -10.97 -10.66
N VAL A 39 0.59 -11.14 -11.13
CA VAL A 39 1.22 -10.26 -12.12
C VAL A 39 0.38 -10.03 -13.39
N VAL A 40 -0.25 -11.03 -13.94
CA VAL A 40 -1.04 -10.88 -15.19
C VAL A 40 -2.23 -9.94 -14.98
N LYS A 41 -2.95 -10.11 -13.88
CA LYS A 41 -4.13 -9.30 -13.55
C LYS A 41 -3.74 -7.92 -13.01
N ASP A 42 -2.65 -7.86 -12.26
CA ASP A 42 -2.12 -6.61 -11.71
C ASP A 42 -1.60 -5.71 -12.82
N PHE A 43 -0.76 -6.24 -13.70
CA PHE A 43 -0.24 -5.51 -14.86
C PHE A 43 -1.37 -4.94 -15.73
N GLU A 44 -2.39 -5.74 -16.02
CA GLU A 44 -3.55 -5.26 -16.79
C GLU A 44 -4.29 -4.13 -16.07
N ALA A 45 -4.49 -4.27 -14.75
CA ALA A 45 -5.13 -3.23 -13.95
C ALA A 45 -4.31 -1.93 -13.91
N VAL A 46 -2.99 -2.04 -13.77
CA VAL A 46 -2.07 -0.90 -13.69
C VAL A 46 -2.00 -0.16 -15.03
N VAL A 47 -1.72 -0.85 -16.13
CA VAL A 47 -1.53 -0.17 -17.43
C VAL A 47 -2.81 0.45 -17.97
N THR A 48 -3.98 -0.14 -17.66
CA THR A 48 -5.28 0.43 -18.04
C THR A 48 -5.74 1.57 -17.13
N SER A 49 -5.02 1.82 -16.04
CA SER A 49 -5.30 2.89 -15.06
C SER A 49 -4.19 3.96 -15.03
N ALA A 50 -3.30 4.00 -16.02
CA ALA A 50 -2.09 4.84 -15.99
C ALA A 50 -2.37 6.33 -15.73
N GLU A 51 -3.40 6.91 -16.36
CA GLU A 51 -3.74 8.32 -16.19
C GLU A 51 -4.22 8.61 -14.77
N HIS A 52 -5.01 7.73 -14.18
CA HIS A 52 -5.47 7.85 -12.81
C HIS A 52 -4.30 7.67 -11.82
N LEU A 53 -3.45 6.68 -12.04
CA LEU A 53 -2.32 6.37 -11.16
C LEU A 53 -1.31 7.53 -11.06
N LYS A 54 -1.09 8.27 -12.14
CA LYS A 54 -0.25 9.49 -12.11
C LYS A 54 -0.85 10.60 -11.26
N GLN A 55 -2.18 10.63 -11.09
CA GLN A 55 -2.87 11.56 -10.17
C GLN A 55 -2.81 11.08 -8.72
N VAL A 56 -2.95 9.77 -8.51
CA VAL A 56 -2.85 9.16 -7.15
C VAL A 56 -1.44 9.29 -6.60
N PHE A 57 -0.41 9.12 -7.44
CA PHE A 57 1.01 9.19 -7.08
C PHE A 57 1.71 10.32 -7.86
N PRO A 58 1.49 11.58 -7.48
CA PRO A 58 2.05 12.71 -8.20
C PRO A 58 3.58 12.78 -8.07
N GLY A 59 4.22 13.38 -9.07
CA GLY A 59 5.67 13.64 -9.07
C GLY A 59 6.53 12.54 -9.69
N GLY A 60 5.94 11.43 -10.14
CA GLY A 60 6.62 10.36 -10.87
C GLY A 60 6.07 10.12 -12.27
N THR A 61 6.72 9.23 -13.00
CA THR A 61 6.29 8.80 -14.35
C THR A 61 5.60 7.43 -14.33
N TRP A 62 5.68 6.74 -13.21
CA TRP A 62 5.02 5.44 -13.08
C TRP A 62 3.50 5.57 -13.30
N PRO A 63 2.86 4.68 -14.06
CA PRO A 63 3.39 3.45 -14.66
C PRO A 63 3.80 3.57 -16.15
N ASP A 64 4.19 4.74 -16.64
CA ASP A 64 4.56 4.93 -18.02
C ASP A 64 5.70 3.98 -18.43
N GLY A 65 5.49 3.21 -19.49
CA GLY A 65 6.49 2.27 -20.01
C GLY A 65 6.67 1.00 -19.15
N LEU A 66 5.82 0.76 -18.16
CA LEU A 66 5.89 -0.46 -17.35
C LEU A 66 5.76 -1.70 -18.24
N THR A 67 6.66 -2.65 -18.07
CA THR A 67 6.58 -3.98 -18.70
C THR A 67 6.09 -5.00 -17.69
N MET A 68 5.57 -6.13 -18.18
CA MET A 68 5.14 -7.22 -17.30
C MET A 68 6.29 -7.81 -16.47
N GLU A 69 7.51 -7.81 -17.01
CA GLU A 69 8.70 -8.23 -16.26
C GLU A 69 9.02 -7.29 -15.10
N GLN A 70 8.95 -5.97 -15.34
CA GLN A 70 9.15 -4.98 -14.28
C GLN A 70 8.06 -5.08 -13.22
N ASP A 71 6.81 -5.25 -13.62
CA ASP A 71 5.70 -5.45 -12.69
C ASP A 71 5.89 -6.71 -11.85
N LEU A 72 6.31 -7.82 -12.46
CA LEU A 72 6.65 -9.05 -11.73
C LEU A 72 7.74 -8.82 -10.67
N ILE A 73 8.77 -8.04 -11.00
CA ILE A 73 9.84 -7.69 -10.08
C ILE A 73 9.28 -6.85 -8.92
N ASP A 74 8.44 -5.87 -9.21
CA ASP A 74 7.81 -5.00 -8.22
C ASP A 74 6.90 -5.82 -7.27
N LEU A 75 6.11 -6.73 -7.80
CA LEU A 75 5.29 -7.65 -7.01
C LEU A 75 6.16 -8.55 -6.10
N GLY A 76 7.27 -9.05 -6.64
CA GLY A 76 8.24 -9.83 -5.88
C GLY A 76 8.85 -9.05 -4.73
N TRP A 77 9.14 -7.76 -4.94
CA TRP A 77 9.61 -6.86 -3.91
C TRP A 77 8.56 -6.64 -2.81
N HIS A 78 7.32 -6.30 -3.19
CA HIS A 78 6.21 -6.15 -2.24
C HIS A 78 5.95 -7.43 -1.42
N GLN A 79 5.98 -8.59 -2.08
CA GLN A 79 5.82 -9.87 -1.40
C GLN A 79 6.95 -10.10 -0.38
N LYS A 80 8.19 -9.75 -0.74
CA LYS A 80 9.35 -9.87 0.15
C LYS A 80 9.25 -8.94 1.36
N GLU A 81 8.83 -7.70 1.16
CA GLU A 81 8.61 -6.75 2.25
C GLU A 81 7.51 -7.23 3.21
N PHE A 82 6.41 -7.77 2.68
CA PHE A 82 5.33 -8.34 3.47
C PHE A 82 5.85 -9.49 4.36
N GLN A 83 6.61 -10.42 3.79
CA GLN A 83 7.21 -11.53 4.52
C GLN A 83 8.19 -11.06 5.59
N ARG A 84 8.92 -9.97 5.34
CA ARG A 84 9.83 -9.33 6.29
C ARG A 84 9.15 -8.43 7.30
N ARG A 85 7.84 -8.21 7.18
CA ARG A 85 7.05 -7.33 8.04
C ARG A 85 7.51 -5.86 8.02
N THR A 86 8.06 -5.41 6.89
CA THR A 86 8.58 -4.05 6.71
C THR A 86 7.63 -3.12 5.99
N SER A 87 6.72 -3.68 5.17
CA SER A 87 5.66 -2.98 4.45
C SER A 87 4.64 -4.04 4.00
N PHE A 88 3.38 -3.64 3.81
CA PHE A 88 2.32 -4.60 3.52
C PHE A 88 1.50 -4.14 2.32
N ALA A 89 1.61 -4.85 1.21
CA ALA A 89 0.81 -4.62 0.01
C ALA A 89 -0.30 -5.66 -0.10
N TYR A 90 -1.53 -5.18 -0.29
CA TYR A 90 -2.72 -6.00 -0.47
C TYR A 90 -3.32 -5.72 -1.84
N THR A 91 -3.48 -6.77 -2.66
CA THR A 91 -4.27 -6.65 -3.89
C THR A 91 -5.74 -6.58 -3.55
N VAL A 92 -6.48 -5.74 -4.27
CA VAL A 92 -7.93 -5.65 -4.19
C VAL A 92 -8.50 -6.41 -5.37
N VAL A 93 -9.28 -7.45 -5.11
CA VAL A 93 -9.82 -8.32 -6.14
C VAL A 93 -11.34 -8.43 -6.04
N THR A 94 -11.98 -8.81 -7.14
CA THR A 94 -13.38 -9.25 -7.12
C THR A 94 -13.53 -10.48 -6.21
N LEU A 95 -14.72 -10.76 -5.68
CA LEU A 95 -14.95 -11.93 -4.83
C LEU A 95 -14.65 -13.25 -5.55
N SER A 96 -14.80 -13.29 -6.86
CA SER A 96 -14.40 -14.44 -7.70
C SER A 96 -12.91 -14.50 -7.99
N GLU A 97 -12.15 -13.47 -7.58
CA GLU A 97 -10.74 -13.27 -7.91
C GLU A 97 -10.41 -13.23 -9.43
N SER A 98 -11.42 -12.97 -10.25
CA SER A 98 -11.24 -12.91 -11.71
C SER A 98 -10.54 -11.62 -12.19
N ARG A 99 -10.64 -10.52 -11.40
CA ARG A 99 -10.07 -9.21 -11.75
C ARG A 99 -9.40 -8.57 -10.53
N VAL A 100 -8.29 -7.88 -10.78
CA VAL A 100 -7.72 -6.91 -9.85
C VAL A 100 -8.49 -5.59 -9.98
N LEU A 101 -8.95 -5.09 -8.86
CA LEU A 101 -9.72 -3.83 -8.77
C LEU A 101 -8.87 -2.67 -8.26
N GLY A 102 -7.70 -2.94 -7.68
CA GLY A 102 -6.81 -1.93 -7.11
C GLY A 102 -5.76 -2.54 -6.20
N CYS A 103 -5.11 -1.69 -5.44
CA CYS A 103 -4.12 -2.10 -4.45
C CYS A 103 -4.14 -1.17 -3.23
N VAL A 104 -3.73 -1.72 -2.08
CA VAL A 104 -3.59 -0.99 -0.82
C VAL A 104 -2.20 -1.25 -0.27
N TYR A 105 -1.50 -0.19 0.12
CA TYR A 105 -0.15 -0.24 0.67
C TYR A 105 -0.16 0.33 2.08
N VAL A 106 0.26 -0.47 3.06
CA VAL A 106 0.44 -0.06 4.45
C VAL A 106 1.93 0.04 4.70
N CYS A 107 2.45 1.26 4.79
CA CYS A 107 3.88 1.55 4.78
C CYS A 107 4.34 2.24 6.07
N PRO A 108 5.58 1.98 6.50
CA PRO A 108 6.21 2.82 7.51
C PRO A 108 6.36 4.26 6.97
N THR A 109 6.40 5.22 7.87
CA THR A 109 6.66 6.61 7.52
C THR A 109 7.69 7.23 8.46
N ASP A 110 8.55 8.07 7.93
CA ASP A 110 9.46 8.88 8.72
C ASP A 110 8.81 10.19 9.21
N LYS A 111 7.59 10.48 8.80
CA LYS A 111 6.90 11.72 9.14
C LYS A 111 6.51 11.75 10.61
N ARG A 112 6.89 12.85 11.30
CA ARG A 112 6.59 13.06 12.72
C ARG A 112 5.08 13.13 12.93
N GLY A 113 4.59 12.44 13.96
CA GLY A 113 3.18 12.40 14.32
C GLY A 113 2.39 11.27 13.70
N TYR A 114 3.01 10.45 12.83
CA TYR A 114 2.35 9.31 12.20
C TYR A 114 3.11 8.01 12.43
N ASP A 115 2.38 6.93 12.71
CA ASP A 115 2.92 5.58 12.85
C ASP A 115 3.08 4.88 11.51
N ALA A 116 2.15 5.15 10.60
CA ALA A 116 2.09 4.57 9.26
C ALA A 116 1.56 5.58 8.24
N ALA A 117 1.82 5.30 6.97
CA ALA A 117 1.15 5.92 5.83
C ALA A 117 0.46 4.83 5.00
N VAL A 118 -0.78 5.10 4.59
CA VAL A 118 -1.56 4.19 3.76
C VAL A 118 -1.85 4.85 2.43
N PHE A 119 -1.54 4.13 1.36
CA PHE A 119 -1.83 4.51 -0.02
C PHE A 119 -2.76 3.49 -0.62
N LEU A 120 -3.63 3.91 -1.50
CA LEU A 120 -4.51 3.00 -2.22
C LEU A 120 -4.94 3.59 -3.55
N TRP A 121 -5.35 2.73 -4.44
CA TRP A 121 -5.97 3.11 -5.70
C TRP A 121 -6.98 2.05 -6.13
N ALA A 122 -8.00 2.48 -6.88
CA ALA A 122 -8.89 1.60 -7.63
C ALA A 122 -8.64 1.78 -9.13
N ARG A 123 -8.95 0.71 -9.91
CA ARG A 123 -8.85 0.79 -11.38
C ARG A 123 -9.66 1.96 -11.91
N GLN A 124 -9.12 2.59 -12.93
CA GLN A 124 -9.75 3.75 -13.58
C GLN A 124 -11.18 3.46 -14.07
N SER A 125 -11.43 2.25 -14.57
CA SER A 125 -12.76 1.84 -15.03
C SER A 125 -13.84 1.80 -13.93
N GLU A 126 -13.43 1.72 -12.67
CA GLU A 126 -14.35 1.61 -11.52
C GLU A 126 -14.61 2.97 -10.82
N LEU A 127 -13.92 4.02 -11.24
CA LEU A 127 -14.01 5.34 -10.58
C LEU A 127 -15.41 5.94 -10.70
N ALA A 128 -16.02 5.85 -11.88
CA ALA A 128 -17.37 6.39 -12.10
C ALA A 128 -18.42 5.71 -11.22
N GLY A 129 -18.20 4.45 -10.82
CA GLY A 129 -19.04 3.70 -9.90
C GLY A 129 -18.75 3.98 -8.41
N GLY A 130 -17.76 4.83 -8.10
CA GLY A 130 -17.41 5.21 -6.72
C GLY A 130 -16.68 4.13 -5.94
N LEU A 131 -16.05 3.15 -6.60
CA LEU A 131 -15.34 2.07 -5.92
C LEU A 131 -14.19 2.59 -5.04
N GLU A 132 -13.45 3.59 -5.52
CA GLU A 132 -12.27 4.09 -4.80
C GLU A 132 -12.64 4.75 -3.46
N GLU A 133 -13.74 5.48 -3.40
CA GLU A 133 -14.24 6.07 -2.15
C GLU A 133 -14.72 4.99 -1.18
N ARG A 134 -15.41 3.97 -1.68
CA ARG A 134 -15.85 2.85 -0.83
C ARG A 134 -14.67 2.04 -0.32
N LEU A 135 -13.67 1.80 -1.17
CA LEU A 135 -12.41 1.16 -0.79
C LEU A 135 -11.68 1.97 0.29
N ALA A 136 -11.53 3.27 0.09
CA ALA A 136 -10.89 4.15 1.06
C ALA A 136 -11.61 4.15 2.41
N GLY A 137 -12.93 4.18 2.43
CA GLY A 137 -13.73 4.10 3.65
C GLY A 137 -13.55 2.77 4.38
N ALA A 138 -13.63 1.66 3.66
CA ALA A 138 -13.44 0.32 4.22
C ALA A 138 -12.02 0.14 4.78
N VAL A 139 -11.00 0.60 4.05
CA VAL A 139 -9.59 0.51 4.48
C VAL A 139 -9.35 1.35 5.73
N LYS A 140 -9.85 2.58 5.80
CA LYS A 140 -9.72 3.43 7.00
C LYS A 140 -10.31 2.76 8.24
N GLN A 141 -11.48 2.16 8.11
CA GLN A 141 -12.13 1.45 9.20
C GLN A 141 -11.34 0.21 9.61
N TRP A 142 -10.90 -0.58 8.64
CA TRP A 142 -10.09 -1.78 8.87
C TRP A 142 -8.75 -1.48 9.55
N ILE A 143 -8.05 -0.45 9.11
CA ILE A 143 -6.79 0.00 9.73
C ILE A 143 -7.04 0.43 11.18
N ALA A 144 -8.08 1.20 11.44
CA ALA A 144 -8.41 1.66 12.78
C ALA A 144 -8.80 0.53 13.74
N GLN A 145 -9.39 -0.55 13.25
CA GLN A 145 -9.89 -1.66 14.06
C GLN A 145 -8.89 -2.79 14.26
N GLU A 146 -8.07 -3.09 13.25
CA GLU A 146 -7.27 -4.32 13.23
C GLU A 146 -5.76 -4.09 13.24
N TRP A 147 -5.29 -2.85 13.06
CA TRP A 147 -3.87 -2.54 13.03
C TRP A 147 -3.41 -1.81 14.29
N PRO A 148 -2.12 -1.93 14.69
CA PRO A 148 -1.62 -1.40 15.95
C PRO A 148 -1.25 0.09 15.90
N PHE A 149 -1.71 0.82 14.88
CA PHE A 149 -1.35 2.22 14.65
C PHE A 149 -2.32 3.18 15.35
N ARG A 150 -1.79 4.21 16.01
CA ARG A 150 -2.58 5.28 16.65
C ARG A 150 -2.84 6.44 15.71
N SER A 151 -1.89 6.72 14.82
CA SER A 151 -1.97 7.82 13.87
C SER A 151 -1.50 7.37 12.50
N VAL A 152 -2.38 7.48 11.51
CA VAL A 152 -2.13 7.02 10.14
C VAL A 152 -2.36 8.17 9.17
N ALA A 153 -1.37 8.42 8.32
CA ALA A 153 -1.49 9.38 7.23
C ALA A 153 -2.10 8.71 6.00
N TYR A 154 -2.96 9.46 5.30
CA TYR A 154 -3.54 9.07 4.02
C TYR A 154 -3.22 10.17 2.99
N PRO A 155 -1.97 10.24 2.46
CA PRO A 155 -1.60 11.27 1.51
C PRO A 155 -2.49 11.26 0.26
N GLY A 156 -3.00 12.42 -0.13
CA GLY A 156 -3.96 12.56 -1.22
C GLY A 156 -5.42 12.27 -0.86
N ARG A 157 -5.73 11.87 0.42
CA ARG A 157 -7.08 11.44 0.83
C ARG A 157 -7.52 11.93 2.22
N GLY A 158 -7.29 13.10 2.56
CA GLY A 158 -7.57 13.69 3.87
C GLY A 158 -6.45 14.63 4.29
N MET A 159 -5.34 14.50 3.58
CA MET A 159 -4.18 15.35 3.64
C MET A 159 -3.65 15.51 2.22
N ALA A 160 -3.39 16.74 1.77
CA ALA A 160 -2.76 16.97 0.47
C ALA A 160 -1.34 16.38 0.45
N TRP A 161 -0.89 15.90 -0.72
CA TRP A 161 0.49 15.39 -0.89
C TRP A 161 1.54 16.42 -0.47
N GLU A 162 1.38 17.69 -0.87
CA GLU A 162 2.30 18.76 -0.49
C GLU A 162 2.36 18.99 1.01
N GLU A 163 1.25 18.85 1.71
CA GLU A 163 1.19 18.95 3.15
C GLU A 163 1.94 17.78 3.80
N TYR A 164 1.70 16.56 3.31
CA TYR A 164 2.41 15.38 3.80
C TYR A 164 3.92 15.47 3.58
N GLU A 165 4.36 15.90 2.41
CA GLU A 165 5.78 16.03 2.08
C GLU A 165 6.51 17.05 2.95
N LYS A 166 5.83 18.14 3.34
CA LYS A 166 6.37 19.19 4.22
C LYS A 166 6.44 18.81 5.71
N LEU A 167 5.81 17.70 6.10
CA LEU A 167 5.89 17.26 7.49
C LEU A 167 7.34 16.97 7.89
N PRO A 168 7.75 17.39 9.12
CA PRO A 168 9.10 17.12 9.59
C PRO A 168 9.32 15.62 9.78
N SER A 169 10.53 15.17 9.47
CA SER A 169 10.93 13.78 9.73
C SER A 169 11.10 13.53 11.24
N LYS A 170 10.87 12.30 11.65
CA LYS A 170 11.21 11.83 13.01
C LYS A 170 12.72 12.02 13.23
N LYS A 171 13.09 12.53 14.37
CA LYS A 171 14.52 12.54 14.73
C LYS A 171 14.99 11.09 14.87
N ARG A 172 16.09 10.78 14.20
CA ARG A 172 16.82 9.52 14.38
C ARG A 172 17.42 9.45 15.77
#